data_505d41c27b986772e629832bdf80be04
#
_entry.id   505d41c27b986772e629832bdf80be04
#
_cell.length_a   1.000
_cell.length_b   1.000
_cell.length_c   1.000
_cell.angle_alpha   90.00
_cell.angle_beta   90.00
_cell.angle_gamma   90.00
#
_symmetry.space_group_name_H-M   'P 1'
#
loop_
_entity.id
_entity.type
_entity.pdbx_description
1 polymer ?
#
loop_
_entity_poly.entity_id
_entity_poly.type
_entity_poly.pdbx_seq_one_letter_code
_entity_poly.pdbx_strand_id
1 'polypeptide(L)'
;MKLSARDVAAYLAKPDPNKAGMLIFGEDTARVALKRHDVMAALVGPDAEREMRLARMTGAELRKDPAQLLDALKAQGFFPGPRAVLVEEAADGTTKAVAAALEDWRPGDAFLVVTAGALMARSSLRKLFEGSNLVYAAGLYNDPPTRAEIEAQLSAAGLSGAMSGDGGAALEALARELPPGDFRQTLEKIALYKFDDPTPLTPQEVLLAAPATTDA
;
A
#
# COMPACT_ATOMS: atom_id res chain seq x y z
N MET A 1 8.04 13.42 -2.66
CA MET A 1 7.38 13.90 -1.41
C MET A 1 7.02 12.69 -0.55
N LYS A 2 7.35 12.72 0.74
CA LYS A 2 7.07 11.61 1.68
C LYS A 2 5.60 11.65 2.12
N LEU A 3 4.90 10.51 2.01
CA LEU A 3 3.54 10.32 2.53
C LEU A 3 3.55 9.45 3.78
N SER A 4 2.73 9.79 4.77
CA SER A 4 2.40 8.86 5.85
C SER A 4 1.40 7.81 5.35
N ALA A 5 1.22 6.72 6.09
CA ALA A 5 0.22 5.69 5.73
C ALA A 5 -1.21 6.29 5.61
N ARG A 6 -1.54 7.27 6.47
CA ARG A 6 -2.81 8.00 6.44
C ARG A 6 -2.95 8.87 5.18
N ASP A 7 -1.87 9.54 4.78
CA ASP A 7 -1.88 10.41 3.59
C ASP A 7 -2.02 9.59 2.31
N VAL A 8 -1.51 8.36 2.29
CA VAL A 8 -1.72 7.43 1.16
C VAL A 8 -3.21 7.14 0.96
N ALA A 9 -3.96 6.86 2.03
CA ALA A 9 -5.39 6.62 1.93
C ALA A 9 -6.15 7.85 1.40
N ALA A 10 -5.80 9.04 1.91
CA ALA A 10 -6.39 10.31 1.45
C ALA A 10 -6.04 10.60 -0.02
N TYR A 11 -4.79 10.32 -0.43
CA TYR A 11 -4.36 10.47 -1.82
C TYR A 11 -5.13 9.54 -2.76
N LEU A 12 -5.34 8.28 -2.36
CA LEU A 12 -6.06 7.29 -3.17
C LEU A 12 -7.54 7.65 -3.39
N ALA A 13 -8.15 8.33 -2.41
CA ALA A 13 -9.52 8.82 -2.57
C ALA A 13 -9.63 9.91 -3.66
N LYS A 14 -8.55 10.66 -3.91
CA LYS A 14 -8.48 11.70 -4.93
C LYS A 14 -7.05 11.84 -5.46
N PRO A 15 -6.62 10.96 -6.38
CA PRO A 15 -5.28 11.04 -6.99
C PRO A 15 -5.07 12.37 -7.73
N ASP A 16 -3.90 12.98 -7.54
CA ASP A 16 -3.51 14.20 -8.26
C ASP A 16 -2.99 13.82 -9.66
N PRO A 17 -3.67 14.22 -10.75
CA PRO A 17 -3.28 13.88 -12.12
C PRO A 17 -1.95 14.53 -12.56
N ASN A 18 -1.44 15.49 -11.80
CA ASN A 18 -0.15 16.14 -12.07
C ASN A 18 1.03 15.40 -11.42
N LYS A 19 0.78 14.29 -10.75
CA LYS A 19 1.83 13.45 -10.16
C LYS A 19 2.15 12.26 -11.07
N ALA A 20 3.45 12.04 -11.27
CA ALA A 20 3.92 10.99 -12.16
C ALA A 20 3.84 9.59 -11.54
N GLY A 21 3.89 9.48 -10.21
CA GLY A 21 3.88 8.16 -9.61
C GLY A 21 4.11 8.13 -8.10
N MET A 22 4.24 6.90 -7.59
CA MET A 22 4.57 6.65 -6.19
C MET A 22 5.46 5.42 -6.01
N LEU A 23 6.28 5.46 -4.96
CA LEU A 23 7.04 4.34 -4.42
C LEU A 23 6.37 3.83 -3.15
N ILE A 24 6.11 2.54 -3.08
CA ILE A 24 5.62 1.83 -1.90
C ILE A 24 6.72 0.87 -1.46
N PHE A 25 7.22 1.00 -0.24
CA PHE A 25 8.31 0.18 0.25
C PHE A 25 8.15 -0.17 1.73
N GLY A 26 8.67 -1.33 2.14
CA GLY A 26 8.59 -1.80 3.52
C GLY A 26 9.19 -3.19 3.68
N GLU A 27 9.45 -3.60 4.92
CA GLU A 27 9.96 -4.93 5.25
C GLU A 27 8.90 -6.01 5.06
N ASP A 28 7.65 -5.71 5.40
CA ASP A 28 6.51 -6.61 5.24
C ASP A 28 6.04 -6.60 3.78
N THR A 29 6.46 -7.62 3.03
CA THR A 29 6.13 -7.78 1.61
C THR A 29 4.63 -7.99 1.38
N ALA A 30 3.92 -8.64 2.31
CA ALA A 30 2.48 -8.83 2.21
C ALA A 30 1.73 -7.50 2.35
N ARG A 31 2.17 -6.65 3.27
CA ARG A 31 1.61 -5.30 3.46
C ARG A 31 1.90 -4.39 2.25
N VAL A 32 3.10 -4.48 1.68
CA VAL A 32 3.45 -3.78 0.43
C VAL A 32 2.55 -4.24 -0.71
N ALA A 33 2.35 -5.56 -0.87
CA ALA A 33 1.49 -6.12 -1.91
C ALA A 33 0.01 -5.70 -1.75
N LEU A 34 -0.50 -5.71 -0.52
CA LEU A 34 -1.86 -5.24 -0.23
C LEU A 34 -2.02 -3.76 -0.59
N LYS A 35 -1.09 -2.91 -0.14
CA LYS A 35 -1.16 -1.48 -0.44
C LYS A 35 -1.00 -1.19 -1.92
N ARG A 36 -0.14 -1.93 -2.63
CA ARG A 36 -0.05 -1.89 -4.09
C ARG A 36 -1.41 -2.21 -4.73
N HIS A 37 -2.09 -3.27 -4.27
CA HIS A 37 -3.40 -3.66 -4.79
C HIS A 37 -4.42 -2.51 -4.62
N ASP A 38 -4.52 -1.92 -3.43
CA ASP A 38 -5.41 -0.77 -3.15
C ASP A 38 -5.12 0.41 -4.09
N VAL A 39 -3.82 0.75 -4.24
CA VAL A 39 -3.35 1.84 -5.12
C VAL A 39 -3.75 1.57 -6.57
N MET A 40 -3.50 0.36 -7.07
CA MET A 40 -3.83 0.00 -8.45
C MET A 40 -5.34 -0.01 -8.68
N ALA A 41 -6.13 -0.55 -7.76
CA ALA A 41 -7.59 -0.54 -7.86
C ALA A 41 -8.15 0.89 -7.93
N ALA A 42 -7.60 1.81 -7.11
CA ALA A 42 -8.03 3.20 -7.08
C ALA A 42 -7.61 4.00 -8.34
N LEU A 43 -6.40 3.72 -8.89
CA LEU A 43 -5.86 4.47 -10.02
C LEU A 43 -6.43 4.02 -11.37
N VAL A 44 -6.51 2.72 -11.61
CA VAL A 44 -6.84 2.18 -12.94
C VAL A 44 -8.06 1.25 -12.95
N GLY A 45 -8.57 0.89 -11.78
CA GLY A 45 -9.73 0.00 -11.63
C GLY A 45 -9.42 -1.48 -11.87
N PRO A 46 -10.41 -2.36 -11.65
CA PRO A 46 -10.23 -3.81 -11.70
C PRO A 46 -9.97 -4.37 -13.10
N ASP A 47 -10.45 -3.70 -14.13
CA ASP A 47 -10.37 -4.17 -15.53
C ASP A 47 -9.10 -3.73 -16.27
N ALA A 48 -8.18 -3.05 -15.59
CA ALA A 48 -7.00 -2.44 -16.21
C ALA A 48 -6.10 -3.42 -16.98
N GLU A 49 -5.95 -4.64 -16.49
CA GLU A 49 -5.17 -5.69 -17.18
C GLU A 49 -5.88 -6.17 -18.45
N ARG A 50 -7.18 -6.46 -18.36
CA ARG A 50 -8.00 -6.90 -19.49
C ARG A 50 -8.06 -5.83 -20.59
N GLU A 51 -8.05 -4.56 -20.21
CA GLU A 51 -8.07 -3.41 -21.09
C GLU A 51 -6.67 -2.91 -21.50
N MET A 52 -5.62 -3.68 -21.18
CA MET A 52 -4.23 -3.32 -21.50
C MET A 52 -3.82 -1.91 -21.03
N ARG A 53 -4.42 -1.46 -19.92
CA ARG A 53 -4.12 -0.17 -19.28
C ARG A 53 -3.09 -0.29 -18.15
N LEU A 54 -2.62 -1.51 -17.87
CA LEU A 54 -1.60 -1.81 -16.88
C LEU A 54 -0.45 -2.57 -17.54
N ALA A 55 0.74 -1.97 -17.54
CA ALA A 55 1.99 -2.66 -17.86
C ALA A 55 2.69 -3.08 -16.58
N ARG A 56 3.29 -4.27 -16.54
CA ARG A 56 4.05 -4.79 -15.40
C ARG A 56 5.45 -5.15 -15.82
N MET A 57 6.42 -4.87 -14.96
CA MET A 57 7.81 -5.29 -15.10
C MET A 57 8.44 -5.44 -13.72
N THR A 58 9.48 -6.24 -13.63
CA THR A 58 10.29 -6.38 -12.42
C THR A 58 11.49 -5.43 -12.43
N GLY A 59 12.01 -5.11 -11.24
CA GLY A 59 13.28 -4.36 -11.15
C GLY A 59 14.46 -5.09 -11.80
N ALA A 60 14.40 -6.43 -11.95
CA ALA A 60 15.39 -7.22 -12.64
C ALA A 60 15.32 -7.02 -14.17
N GLU A 61 14.13 -7.00 -14.74
CA GLU A 61 13.90 -6.70 -16.16
C GLU A 61 14.32 -5.27 -16.47
N LEU A 62 13.90 -4.31 -15.66
CA LEU A 62 14.25 -2.91 -15.83
C LEU A 62 15.77 -2.64 -15.80
N ARG A 63 16.53 -3.44 -15.04
CA ARG A 63 18.01 -3.35 -15.05
C ARG A 63 18.63 -3.87 -16.34
N LYS A 64 18.00 -4.85 -17.00
CA LYS A 64 18.47 -5.40 -18.28
C LYS A 64 18.16 -4.48 -19.44
N ASP A 65 16.97 -3.90 -19.42
CA ASP A 65 16.50 -2.97 -20.44
C ASP A 65 15.84 -1.75 -19.78
N PRO A 66 16.62 -0.68 -19.51
CA PRO A 66 16.10 0.54 -18.90
C PRO A 66 15.11 1.33 -19.76
N ALA A 67 15.11 1.14 -21.10
CA ALA A 67 14.28 1.90 -22.03
C ALA A 67 12.80 1.48 -21.93
N GLN A 68 12.53 0.22 -21.60
CA GLN A 68 11.17 -0.31 -21.54
C GLN A 68 10.26 0.44 -20.55
N LEU A 69 10.80 1.06 -19.49
CA LEU A 69 10.01 1.85 -18.56
C LEU A 69 9.46 3.11 -19.23
N LEU A 70 10.32 3.85 -19.92
CA LEU A 70 9.91 5.06 -20.64
C LEU A 70 8.91 4.71 -21.74
N ASP A 71 9.16 3.67 -22.51
CA ASP A 71 8.27 3.19 -23.57
C ASP A 71 6.89 2.83 -22.99
N ALA A 72 6.84 2.11 -21.87
CA ALA A 72 5.59 1.74 -21.22
C ALA A 72 4.82 2.96 -20.67
N LEU A 73 5.52 3.96 -20.11
CA LEU A 73 4.88 5.19 -19.62
C LEU A 73 4.27 6.02 -20.77
N LYS A 74 4.94 6.05 -21.93
CA LYS A 74 4.51 6.78 -23.14
C LYS A 74 3.53 6.01 -24.01
N ALA A 75 3.44 4.68 -23.86
CA ALA A 75 2.54 3.87 -24.66
C ALA A 75 1.11 4.39 -24.62
N GLN A 76 0.49 4.48 -25.78
CA GLN A 76 -0.93 4.84 -25.86
C GLN A 76 -1.79 3.58 -25.80
N GLY A 77 -2.84 3.61 -24.97
CA GLY A 77 -3.77 2.50 -24.86
C GLY A 77 -4.90 2.54 -25.90
N PHE A 78 -5.41 1.39 -26.28
CA PHE A 78 -6.61 1.27 -27.14
C PHE A 78 -7.90 1.63 -26.38
N PHE A 79 -7.92 1.41 -25.08
CA PHE A 79 -9.07 1.67 -24.23
C PHE A 79 -8.93 3.01 -23.50
N PRO A 80 -10.03 3.78 -23.37
CA PRO A 80 -10.02 5.03 -22.64
C PRO A 80 -9.83 4.79 -21.15
N GLY A 81 -9.21 5.76 -20.46
CA GLY A 81 -9.06 5.74 -19.02
C GLY A 81 -7.61 5.89 -18.55
N PRO A 82 -7.40 5.99 -17.24
CA PRO A 82 -6.07 6.10 -16.66
C PRO A 82 -5.26 4.83 -16.90
N ARG A 83 -3.96 5.03 -17.14
CA ARG A 83 -2.99 3.96 -17.38
C ARG A 83 -1.94 3.96 -16.29
N ALA A 84 -1.40 2.78 -15.97
CA ALA A 84 -0.31 2.65 -15.01
C ALA A 84 0.78 1.71 -15.50
N VAL A 85 1.98 1.95 -15.01
CA VAL A 85 3.12 1.04 -15.11
C VAL A 85 3.52 0.63 -13.70
N LEU A 86 3.57 -0.68 -13.45
CA LEU A 86 3.98 -1.25 -12.19
C LEU A 86 5.37 -1.85 -12.31
N VAL A 87 6.31 -1.34 -11.50
CA VAL A 87 7.65 -1.91 -11.33
C VAL A 87 7.71 -2.61 -9.98
N GLU A 88 7.85 -3.93 -9.99
CA GLU A 88 7.89 -4.74 -8.77
C GLU A 88 9.34 -5.09 -8.40
N GLU A 89 9.57 -5.31 -7.10
CA GLU A 89 10.89 -5.71 -6.56
C GLU A 89 12.02 -4.76 -6.98
N ALA A 90 11.72 -3.46 -7.00
CA ALA A 90 12.72 -2.45 -7.32
C ALA A 90 13.76 -2.31 -6.19
N ALA A 91 14.96 -1.92 -6.56
CA ALA A 91 16.06 -1.63 -5.66
C ALA A 91 16.91 -0.48 -6.22
N ASP A 92 17.94 -0.08 -5.53
CA ASP A 92 18.82 1.04 -5.93
C ASP A 92 19.38 0.91 -7.36
N GLY A 93 19.55 -0.32 -7.85
CA GLY A 93 19.98 -0.57 -9.23
C GLY A 93 19.02 -0.08 -10.32
N THR A 94 17.75 0.20 -9.97
CA THR A 94 16.76 0.74 -10.92
C THR A 94 16.68 2.27 -10.91
N THR A 95 17.36 2.94 -9.97
CA THR A 95 17.24 4.39 -9.74
C THR A 95 17.48 5.22 -10.99
N LYS A 96 18.51 4.88 -11.79
CA LYS A 96 18.84 5.65 -12.99
C LYS A 96 17.75 5.56 -14.05
N ALA A 97 17.20 4.37 -14.28
CA ALA A 97 16.12 4.16 -15.25
C ALA A 97 14.85 4.89 -14.83
N VAL A 98 14.51 4.79 -13.54
CA VAL A 98 13.34 5.50 -12.99
C VAL A 98 13.52 7.01 -13.04
N ALA A 99 14.71 7.54 -12.71
CA ALA A 99 15.00 8.97 -12.79
C ALA A 99 14.83 9.51 -14.21
N ALA A 100 15.44 8.84 -15.21
CA ALA A 100 15.33 9.23 -16.62
C ALA A 100 13.86 9.20 -17.10
N ALA A 101 13.10 8.18 -16.73
CA ALA A 101 11.70 8.07 -17.11
C ALA A 101 10.84 9.19 -16.47
N LEU A 102 11.14 9.60 -15.23
CA LEU A 102 10.44 10.70 -14.55
C LEU A 102 10.80 12.09 -15.11
N GLU A 103 12.01 12.30 -15.60
CA GLU A 103 12.42 13.55 -16.29
C GLU A 103 11.58 13.81 -17.55
N ASP A 104 11.30 12.75 -18.29
CA ASP A 104 10.53 12.80 -19.54
C ASP A 104 9.01 12.71 -19.32
N TRP A 105 8.55 12.35 -18.14
CA TRP A 105 7.12 12.20 -17.86
C TRP A 105 6.35 13.53 -18.04
N ARG A 106 5.15 13.46 -18.58
CA ARG A 106 4.23 14.60 -18.76
C ARG A 106 2.81 14.19 -18.33
N PRO A 107 1.97 15.16 -17.91
CA PRO A 107 0.55 14.93 -17.66
C PRO A 107 -0.12 14.26 -18.88
N GLY A 108 -0.80 13.15 -18.63
CA GLY A 108 -1.39 12.30 -19.66
C GLY A 108 -0.60 11.01 -19.96
N ASP A 109 0.65 10.92 -19.53
CA ASP A 109 1.40 9.66 -19.52
C ASP A 109 0.84 8.69 -18.45
N ALA A 110 1.23 7.42 -18.52
CA ALA A 110 0.83 6.45 -17.51
C ALA A 110 1.41 6.81 -16.11
N PHE A 111 0.67 6.45 -15.06
CA PHE A 111 1.11 6.64 -13.67
C PHE A 111 2.10 5.54 -13.29
N LEU A 112 3.23 5.90 -12.68
CA LEU A 112 4.25 4.95 -12.25
C LEU A 112 4.02 4.49 -10.81
N VAL A 113 3.82 3.20 -10.61
CA VAL A 113 3.84 2.57 -9.28
C VAL A 113 5.09 1.72 -9.15
N VAL A 114 5.90 1.99 -8.15
CA VAL A 114 7.12 1.23 -7.85
C VAL A 114 6.98 0.56 -6.51
N THR A 115 7.23 -0.74 -6.41
CA THR A 115 7.28 -1.45 -5.14
C THR A 115 8.69 -1.94 -4.83
N ALA A 116 9.05 -1.90 -3.56
CA ALA A 116 10.34 -2.36 -3.07
C ALA A 116 10.21 -3.00 -1.69
N GLY A 117 11.15 -3.83 -1.31
CA GLY A 117 11.34 -4.28 0.06
C GLY A 117 11.83 -3.16 0.97
N ALA A 118 12.54 -3.49 2.03
CA ALA A 118 13.13 -2.50 2.93
C ALA A 118 14.12 -1.59 2.18
N LEU A 119 13.89 -0.29 2.22
CA LEU A 119 14.81 0.72 1.70
C LEU A 119 15.33 1.60 2.83
N MET A 120 16.63 1.54 3.09
CA MET A 120 17.26 2.40 4.09
C MET A 120 17.18 3.87 3.69
N ALA A 121 17.32 4.78 4.66
CA ALA A 121 17.31 6.23 4.39
C ALA A 121 18.40 6.69 3.40
N ARG A 122 19.49 5.93 3.25
CA ARG A 122 20.56 6.19 2.29
C ARG A 122 20.27 5.69 0.87
N SER A 123 19.24 4.85 0.68
CA SER A 123 18.85 4.30 -0.64
C SER A 123 18.65 5.41 -1.66
N SER A 124 19.26 5.24 -2.83
CA SER A 124 19.16 6.20 -3.93
C SER A 124 17.75 6.23 -4.52
N LEU A 125 17.10 5.08 -4.63
CA LEU A 125 15.71 4.98 -5.10
C LEU A 125 14.75 5.71 -4.15
N ARG A 126 14.88 5.48 -2.85
CA ARG A 126 14.09 6.17 -1.84
C ARG A 126 14.29 7.69 -1.88
N LYS A 127 15.56 8.15 -1.94
CA LYS A 127 15.88 9.58 -2.03
C LYS A 127 15.32 10.24 -3.28
N LEU A 128 15.33 9.55 -4.42
CA LEU A 128 14.73 10.04 -5.66
C LEU A 128 13.24 10.40 -5.46
N PHE A 129 12.47 9.50 -4.85
CA PHE A 129 11.04 9.72 -4.63
C PHE A 129 10.76 10.72 -3.49
N GLU A 130 11.51 10.67 -2.38
CA GLU A 130 11.33 11.61 -1.27
C GLU A 130 11.72 13.05 -1.64
N GLY A 131 12.73 13.22 -2.48
CA GLY A 131 13.25 14.53 -2.91
C GLY A 131 12.51 15.18 -4.07
N SER A 132 11.68 14.44 -4.79
CA SER A 132 10.95 14.97 -5.95
C SER A 132 9.55 15.46 -5.56
N ASN A 133 9.15 16.59 -6.14
CA ASN A 133 7.77 17.07 -6.03
C ASN A 133 6.81 16.41 -7.03
N LEU A 134 7.35 15.64 -7.98
CA LEU A 134 6.57 14.98 -9.04
C LEU A 134 5.99 13.63 -8.60
N VAL A 135 6.59 13.01 -7.59
CA VAL A 135 6.25 11.65 -7.12
C VAL A 135 6.11 11.58 -5.60
N TYR A 136 5.47 10.53 -5.13
CA TYR A 136 5.30 10.25 -3.72
C TYR A 136 6.15 9.06 -3.26
N ALA A 137 6.52 9.05 -1.98
CA ALA A 137 7.16 7.92 -1.31
C ALA A 137 6.34 7.53 -0.08
N ALA A 138 5.83 6.31 -0.07
CA ALA A 138 5.06 5.71 0.99
C ALA A 138 5.87 4.58 1.64
N GLY A 139 6.53 4.87 2.76
CA GLY A 139 7.18 3.84 3.59
C GLY A 139 6.17 3.17 4.49
N LEU A 140 6.08 1.85 4.40
CA LEU A 140 5.26 1.02 5.27
C LEU A 140 6.19 0.45 6.36
N TYR A 141 6.12 1.06 7.52
CA TYR A 141 6.89 0.64 8.68
C TYR A 141 6.06 -0.32 9.53
N ASN A 142 6.73 -1.18 10.30
CA ASN A 142 6.07 -2.13 11.22
C ASN A 142 5.59 -1.44 12.50
N ASP A 143 5.23 -0.17 12.43
CA ASP A 143 4.60 0.50 13.55
C ASP A 143 3.22 -0.12 13.81
N PRO A 144 2.85 -0.33 15.06
CA PRO A 144 1.51 -0.79 15.41
C PRO A 144 0.46 0.15 14.82
N PRO A 145 -0.69 -0.36 14.36
CA PRO A 145 -1.75 0.49 13.84
C PRO A 145 -2.23 1.44 14.93
N THR A 146 -2.50 2.67 14.53
CA THR A 146 -3.09 3.66 15.44
C THR A 146 -4.54 3.30 15.76
N ARG A 147 -5.06 3.81 16.88
CA ARG A 147 -6.47 3.64 17.26
C ARG A 147 -7.43 4.00 16.10
N ALA A 148 -7.16 5.09 15.40
CA ALA A 148 -7.98 5.52 14.26
C ALA A 148 -7.94 4.53 13.08
N GLU A 149 -6.79 3.90 12.83
CA GLU A 149 -6.66 2.87 11.78
C GLU A 149 -7.40 1.58 12.17
N ILE A 150 -7.33 1.17 13.44
CA ILE A 150 -8.09 0.02 13.96
C ILE A 150 -9.60 0.29 13.84
N GLU A 151 -10.04 1.46 14.23
CA GLU A 151 -11.44 1.87 14.16
C GLU A 151 -11.96 1.93 12.72
N ALA A 152 -11.16 2.42 11.78
CA ALA A 152 -11.49 2.43 10.36
C ALA A 152 -11.62 1.01 9.79
N GLN A 153 -10.73 0.07 10.16
CA GLN A 153 -10.80 -1.32 9.73
C GLN A 153 -12.03 -2.04 10.30
N LEU A 154 -12.34 -1.84 11.59
CA LEU A 154 -13.55 -2.39 12.22
C LEU A 154 -14.81 -1.82 11.60
N SER A 155 -14.84 -0.52 11.34
CA SER A 155 -15.98 0.14 10.70
C SER A 155 -16.20 -0.38 9.28
N ALA A 156 -15.14 -0.59 8.49
CA ALA A 156 -15.21 -1.20 7.17
C ALA A 156 -15.73 -2.65 7.22
N ALA A 157 -15.49 -3.36 8.32
CA ALA A 157 -16.00 -4.69 8.59
C ALA A 157 -17.41 -4.72 9.21
N GLY A 158 -18.08 -3.55 9.34
CA GLY A 158 -19.43 -3.43 9.90
C GLY A 158 -19.49 -3.30 11.44
N LEU A 159 -18.35 -3.18 12.12
CA LEU A 159 -18.23 -3.11 13.58
C LEU A 159 -18.00 -1.68 14.08
N SER A 160 -18.83 -0.74 13.64
CA SER A 160 -18.76 0.64 14.13
C SER A 160 -19.05 0.70 15.65
N GLY A 161 -18.13 1.33 16.41
CA GLY A 161 -18.26 1.46 17.86
C GLY A 161 -17.61 0.33 18.68
N ALA A 162 -17.07 -0.71 18.06
CA ALA A 162 -16.37 -1.80 18.75
C ALA A 162 -15.14 -1.35 19.56
N MET A 163 -14.59 -0.18 19.25
CA MET A 163 -13.48 0.46 20.00
C MET A 163 -13.92 1.12 21.32
N SER A 164 -15.20 1.08 21.65
CA SER A 164 -15.69 1.60 22.94
C SER A 164 -15.36 0.63 24.08
N GLY A 165 -14.93 1.18 25.23
CA GLY A 165 -14.70 0.40 26.44
C GLY A 165 -13.42 -0.46 26.43
N ASP A 166 -13.43 -1.53 27.26
CA ASP A 166 -12.28 -2.36 27.55
C ASP A 166 -11.83 -3.22 26.36
N GLY A 167 -12.75 -3.59 25.48
CA GLY A 167 -12.44 -4.34 24.25
C GLY A 167 -11.57 -3.54 23.30
N GLY A 168 -11.82 -2.24 23.17
CA GLY A 168 -10.97 -1.35 22.36
C GLY A 168 -9.55 -1.24 22.92
N ALA A 169 -9.41 -1.12 24.24
CA ALA A 169 -8.11 -1.10 24.91
C ALA A 169 -7.35 -2.43 24.72
N ALA A 170 -8.05 -3.57 24.78
CA ALA A 170 -7.46 -4.88 24.52
C ALA A 170 -6.98 -5.02 23.08
N LEU A 171 -7.72 -4.50 22.09
CA LEU A 171 -7.31 -4.48 20.69
C LEU A 171 -6.06 -3.62 20.48
N GLU A 172 -5.98 -2.44 21.11
CA GLU A 172 -4.78 -1.60 21.04
C GLU A 172 -3.55 -2.26 21.67
N ALA A 173 -3.72 -3.00 22.76
CA ALA A 173 -2.65 -3.76 23.36
C ALA A 173 -2.18 -4.88 22.43
N LEU A 174 -3.11 -5.66 21.90
CA LEU A 174 -2.83 -6.77 20.99
C LEU A 174 -2.16 -6.29 19.69
N ALA A 175 -2.53 -5.11 19.18
CA ALA A 175 -1.92 -4.51 18.00
C ALA A 175 -0.42 -4.16 18.17
N ARG A 176 0.05 -4.02 19.42
CA ARG A 176 1.47 -3.79 19.72
C ARG A 176 2.27 -5.08 19.86
N GLU A 177 1.60 -6.18 20.13
CA GLU A 177 2.22 -7.49 20.37
C GLU A 177 2.27 -8.34 19.11
N LEU A 178 1.26 -8.26 18.27
CA LEU A 178 1.15 -9.10 17.07
C LEU A 178 1.82 -8.46 15.85
N PRO A 179 2.40 -9.29 14.96
CA PRO A 179 2.74 -8.87 13.61
C PRO A 179 1.51 -8.27 12.90
N PRO A 180 1.68 -7.24 12.05
CA PRO A 180 0.54 -6.55 11.40
C PRO A 180 -0.39 -7.46 10.60
N GLY A 181 0.13 -8.52 9.97
CA GLY A 181 -0.66 -9.52 9.26
C GLY A 181 -1.57 -10.33 10.18
N ASP A 182 -1.04 -10.79 11.31
CA ASP A 182 -1.78 -11.58 12.30
C ASP A 182 -2.83 -10.72 13.01
N PHE A 183 -2.49 -9.47 13.32
CA PHE A 183 -3.45 -8.53 13.89
C PHE A 183 -4.63 -8.29 12.94
N ARG A 184 -4.38 -8.12 11.63
CA ARG A 184 -5.45 -7.97 10.66
C ARG A 184 -6.35 -9.20 10.57
N GLN A 185 -5.78 -10.41 10.55
CA GLN A 185 -6.55 -11.64 10.58
C GLN A 185 -7.40 -11.75 11.87
N THR A 186 -6.87 -11.27 12.98
CA THR A 186 -7.61 -11.21 14.25
C THR A 186 -8.81 -10.26 14.14
N LEU A 187 -8.65 -9.08 13.52
CA LEU A 187 -9.76 -8.15 13.28
C LEU A 187 -10.83 -8.76 12.35
N GLU A 188 -10.43 -9.47 11.29
CA GLU A 188 -11.34 -10.18 10.39
C GLU A 188 -12.14 -11.28 11.13
N LYS A 189 -11.49 -12.05 12.02
CA LYS A 189 -12.17 -13.05 12.87
C LYS A 189 -13.17 -12.40 13.83
N ILE A 190 -12.78 -11.28 14.47
CA ILE A 190 -13.69 -10.54 15.37
C ILE A 190 -14.89 -10.03 14.58
N ALA A 191 -14.68 -9.50 13.38
CA ALA A 191 -15.74 -9.02 12.51
C ALA A 191 -16.75 -10.12 12.16
N LEU A 192 -16.27 -11.33 11.86
CA LEU A 192 -17.13 -12.48 11.59
C LEU A 192 -17.85 -12.96 12.86
N TYR A 193 -17.17 -13.00 14.00
CA TYR A 193 -17.73 -13.44 15.25
C TYR A 193 -18.83 -12.49 15.76
N LYS A 194 -18.65 -11.19 15.60
CA LYS A 194 -19.58 -10.13 16.02
C LYS A 194 -20.58 -9.73 14.94
N PHE A 195 -20.65 -10.50 13.83
CA PHE A 195 -21.63 -10.21 12.78
C PHE A 195 -23.06 -10.30 13.34
N ASP A 196 -23.84 -9.23 13.18
CA ASP A 196 -25.19 -9.04 13.76
C ASP A 196 -25.26 -9.05 15.30
N ASP A 197 -24.15 -8.99 16.02
CA ASP A 197 -24.13 -8.86 17.48
C ASP A 197 -23.88 -7.39 17.88
N PRO A 198 -24.89 -6.66 18.42
CA PRO A 198 -24.76 -5.27 18.81
C PRO A 198 -24.06 -5.07 20.17
N THR A 199 -23.69 -6.16 20.85
CA THR A 199 -23.05 -6.02 22.18
C THR A 199 -21.62 -5.48 22.03
N PRO A 200 -21.14 -4.65 22.99
CA PRO A 200 -19.78 -4.16 22.97
C PRO A 200 -18.76 -5.30 22.97
N LEU A 201 -17.64 -5.10 22.27
CA LEU A 201 -16.52 -6.04 22.25
C LEU A 201 -15.89 -6.13 23.64
N THR A 202 -15.64 -7.35 24.09
CA THR A 202 -15.03 -7.63 25.40
C THR A 202 -13.55 -8.03 25.24
N PRO A 203 -12.68 -7.82 26.26
CA PRO A 203 -11.30 -8.30 26.23
C PRO A 203 -11.17 -9.81 26.01
N GLN A 204 -12.11 -10.60 26.51
CA GLN A 204 -12.12 -12.06 26.34
C GLN A 204 -12.37 -12.45 24.88
N GLU A 205 -13.27 -11.80 24.19
CA GLU A 205 -13.53 -12.03 22.78
C GLU A 205 -12.29 -11.68 21.92
N VAL A 206 -11.58 -10.60 22.28
CA VAL A 206 -10.32 -10.22 21.63
C VAL A 206 -9.26 -11.30 21.81
N LEU A 207 -9.07 -11.80 23.02
CA LEU A 207 -8.10 -12.86 23.31
C LEU A 207 -8.43 -14.18 22.61
N LEU A 208 -9.72 -14.55 22.53
CA LEU A 208 -10.17 -15.74 21.82
C LEU A 208 -9.93 -15.67 20.31
N ALA A 209 -10.00 -14.48 19.74
CA ALA A 209 -9.75 -14.26 18.33
C ALA A 209 -8.25 -14.20 18.00
N ALA A 210 -7.39 -13.89 18.97
CA ALA A 210 -5.95 -13.82 18.80
C ALA A 210 -5.37 -15.18 18.38
N PRO A 211 -4.28 -15.23 17.59
CA PRO A 211 -3.59 -16.47 17.31
C PRO A 211 -3.05 -17.06 18.61
N ALA A 212 -3.16 -18.40 18.75
CA ALA A 212 -2.55 -19.08 19.88
C ALA A 212 -1.04 -18.81 19.85
N THR A 213 -0.49 -18.20 20.90
CA THR A 213 0.95 -18.07 21.05
C THR A 213 1.50 -19.49 21.20
N THR A 214 2.18 -19.96 20.19
CA THR A 214 2.99 -21.17 20.33
C THR A 214 4.27 -20.73 21.02
N ASP A 215 4.29 -20.78 22.34
CA ASP A 215 5.55 -20.73 23.10
C ASP A 215 6.37 -21.94 22.63
N ALA A 216 7.43 -21.69 21.85
CA ALA A 216 8.44 -22.67 21.48
C ALA A 216 9.73 -22.38 22.25
#